data_e5e11abd3958f8c77786952ad98c800b
#
_entry.id   e5e11abd3958f8c77786952ad98c800b
#
_cell.length_a   1.000
_cell.length_b   1.000
_cell.length_c   1.000
_cell.angle_alpha   90.00
_cell.angle_beta   90.00
_cell.angle_gamma   90.00
#
_symmetry.space_group_name_H-M   'P 1'
#
loop_
_entity.id
_entity.type
_entity.pdbx_description
1 polymer ?
#
loop_
_entity_poly.entity_id
_entity_poly.type
_entity_poly.pdbx_seq_one_letter_code
_entity_poly.pdbx_strand_id
1 'polypeptide(L)'
;MKRSGSADLPLHGGHVPQWLSERMAKLGFAITESIITEYGKAEILKRLSDPFWFQSMGAVMGMDWHSSGITTSVMGALKRAVNPKAKELGIYICGGKGKYSRQTPAELLAFGERTGVDADYLVRCSKLSAKVDNTAVQDGFQLYLHSFIVSDAGDWTVVQQGMSDKSSTARRYHWHSDSLKSFVEEPHTGIAGINMGTILNLVDRKAIPTQQGIMNISKEDPSKIISEIDHLIMPHHHDVKAKDIDIKRLGTILWLAHDTQPKDFEELLLLQGLGPRTLQSLALVSEVIHGTPSCFTDPARFSFAHGGKDGHPFPVPTRVYDETISVLQNAVERSKLGNTDKQQAIKALTKIALQAEKDFIPQDNVEQLIEKERNDSWKYGGKTVFGDAKPPQKIKKNKQLKLF
;
A
#
# COMPACT_ATOMS: atom_id res chain seq x y z
N MET A 1 9.58 -7.43 -10.93
CA MET A 1 8.56 -6.91 -11.87
C MET A 1 7.50 -6.22 -11.03
N LYS A 2 7.41 -4.88 -11.03
CA LYS A 2 6.38 -4.16 -10.29
C LYS A 2 5.04 -4.33 -11.02
N ARG A 3 4.07 -4.94 -10.37
CA ARG A 3 2.73 -5.18 -10.88
C ARG A 3 1.87 -3.94 -10.66
N SER A 4 1.00 -3.58 -11.58
CA SER A 4 0.13 -2.40 -11.47
C SER A 4 -1.32 -2.71 -11.85
N GLY A 5 -2.24 -1.95 -11.28
CA GLY A 5 -3.65 -2.01 -11.57
C GLY A 5 -4.50 -1.31 -10.50
N SER A 6 -5.73 -0.89 -10.78
CA SER A 6 -6.65 -0.27 -9.82
C SER A 6 -7.75 -1.25 -9.41
N ALA A 7 -8.09 -1.31 -8.12
CA ALA A 7 -9.24 -2.07 -7.63
C ALA A 7 -10.18 -1.13 -6.88
N ASP A 8 -11.45 -1.17 -7.26
CA ASP A 8 -12.51 -0.60 -6.46
C ASP A 8 -12.71 -1.42 -5.20
N LEU A 9 -12.55 -0.78 -4.05
CA LEU A 9 -12.89 -1.37 -2.76
C LEU A 9 -14.04 -0.56 -2.13
N PRO A 10 -15.29 -0.74 -2.61
CA PRO A 10 -16.44 -0.04 -2.04
C PRO A 10 -16.61 -0.41 -0.57
N LEU A 11 -16.97 0.59 0.24
CA LEU A 11 -17.26 0.37 1.65
C LEU A 11 -18.58 -0.39 1.79
N HIS A 12 -18.53 -1.60 2.33
CA HIS A 12 -19.72 -2.35 2.70
C HIS A 12 -19.88 -2.32 4.22
N GLY A 13 -21.03 -1.80 4.68
CA GLY A 13 -21.45 -1.92 6.08
C GLY A 13 -21.97 -3.34 6.34
N GLY A 14 -21.58 -3.93 7.48
CA GLY A 14 -22.09 -5.23 7.90
C GLY A 14 -21.06 -6.04 8.68
N HIS A 15 -21.55 -7.05 9.38
CA HIS A 15 -20.72 -8.04 10.07
C HIS A 15 -20.77 -9.35 9.30
N VAL A 16 -19.62 -10.00 9.13
CA VAL A 16 -19.55 -11.36 8.61
C VAL A 16 -20.30 -12.27 9.57
N PRO A 17 -21.28 -13.09 9.11
CA PRO A 17 -21.99 -14.03 9.98
C PRO A 17 -21.00 -14.94 10.72
N GLN A 18 -21.33 -15.33 11.96
CA GLN A 18 -20.43 -16.14 12.80
C GLN A 18 -20.02 -17.44 12.11
N TRP A 19 -20.98 -18.13 11.49
CA TRP A 19 -20.71 -19.38 10.77
C TRP A 19 -19.70 -19.23 9.62
N LEU A 20 -19.74 -18.08 8.91
CA LEU A 20 -18.78 -17.79 7.83
C LEU A 20 -17.43 -17.41 8.44
N SER A 21 -17.42 -16.60 9.50
CA SER A 21 -16.20 -16.21 10.21
C SER A 21 -15.41 -17.42 10.75
N GLU A 22 -16.11 -18.43 11.27
CA GLU A 22 -15.49 -19.69 11.73
C GLU A 22 -14.92 -20.51 10.57
N ARG A 23 -15.64 -20.60 9.44
CA ARG A 23 -15.14 -21.27 8.23
C ARG A 23 -13.94 -20.56 7.63
N MET A 24 -13.99 -19.24 7.56
CA MET A 24 -12.85 -18.42 7.14
C MET A 24 -11.62 -18.71 7.98
N ALA A 25 -11.76 -18.80 9.31
CA ALA A 25 -10.66 -19.11 10.21
C ALA A 25 -10.07 -20.50 9.94
N LYS A 26 -10.91 -21.52 9.80
CA LYS A 26 -10.49 -22.91 9.50
C LYS A 26 -9.78 -23.01 8.15
N LEU A 27 -10.37 -22.42 7.11
CA LEU A 27 -9.82 -22.47 5.76
C LEU A 27 -8.53 -21.64 5.65
N GLY A 28 -8.52 -20.43 6.22
CA GLY A 28 -7.34 -19.58 6.24
C GLY A 28 -6.15 -20.22 6.99
N PHE A 29 -6.44 -20.91 8.10
CA PHE A 29 -5.43 -21.71 8.81
C PHE A 29 -4.87 -22.81 7.95
N ALA A 30 -5.74 -23.62 7.34
CA ALA A 30 -5.33 -24.76 6.52
C ALA A 30 -4.49 -24.34 5.30
N ILE A 31 -4.86 -23.23 4.64
CA ILE A 31 -4.08 -22.66 3.54
C ILE A 31 -2.70 -22.21 4.06
N THR A 32 -2.67 -21.50 5.19
CA THR A 32 -1.43 -21.00 5.80
C THR A 32 -0.51 -22.14 6.22
N GLU A 33 -1.04 -23.17 6.92
CA GLU A 33 -0.31 -24.37 7.32
C GLU A 33 0.26 -25.12 6.11
N SER A 34 -0.53 -25.32 5.06
CA SER A 34 -0.08 -25.98 3.84
C SER A 34 1.04 -25.23 3.14
N ILE A 35 0.94 -23.90 3.02
CA ILE A 35 1.99 -23.09 2.39
C ILE A 35 3.27 -23.12 3.23
N ILE A 36 3.17 -22.98 4.55
CA ILE A 36 4.33 -23.03 5.43
C ILE A 36 5.02 -24.40 5.33
N THR A 37 4.25 -25.48 5.30
CA THR A 37 4.78 -26.85 5.23
C THR A 37 5.51 -27.12 3.92
N GLU A 38 5.00 -26.60 2.80
CA GLU A 38 5.54 -26.91 1.48
C GLU A 38 6.59 -25.92 1.00
N TYR A 39 6.41 -24.63 1.31
CA TYR A 39 7.22 -23.56 0.74
C TYR A 39 7.95 -22.73 1.82
N GLY A 40 7.65 -22.96 3.09
CA GLY A 40 8.25 -22.23 4.19
C GLY A 40 7.53 -20.93 4.59
N LYS A 41 7.96 -20.36 5.71
CA LYS A 41 7.37 -19.15 6.31
C LYS A 41 7.54 -17.90 5.46
N ALA A 42 8.68 -17.78 4.79
CA ALA A 42 8.95 -16.65 3.91
C ALA A 42 7.94 -16.57 2.74
N GLU A 43 7.49 -17.73 2.22
CA GLU A 43 6.54 -17.74 1.12
C GLU A 43 5.14 -17.24 1.53
N ILE A 44 4.61 -17.60 2.69
CA ILE A 44 3.32 -17.07 3.14
C ILE A 44 3.39 -15.55 3.38
N LEU A 45 4.48 -15.03 3.92
CA LEU A 45 4.68 -13.59 4.09
C LEU A 45 4.71 -12.89 2.73
N LYS A 46 5.46 -13.43 1.77
CA LYS A 46 5.51 -12.92 0.40
C LYS A 46 4.15 -12.94 -0.29
N ARG A 47 3.37 -14.02 -0.13
CA ARG A 47 2.01 -14.14 -0.69
C ARG A 47 1.05 -13.12 -0.10
N LEU A 48 1.07 -12.93 1.22
CA LEU A 48 0.23 -11.93 1.89
C LEU A 48 0.60 -10.49 1.50
N SER A 49 1.84 -10.26 1.06
CA SER A 49 2.28 -8.96 0.55
C SER A 49 1.89 -8.70 -0.92
N ASP A 50 1.37 -9.70 -1.63
CA ASP A 50 0.86 -9.55 -3.00
C ASP A 50 -0.64 -9.21 -2.94
N PRO A 51 -1.06 -8.01 -3.39
CA PRO A 51 -2.47 -7.61 -3.33
C PRO A 51 -3.42 -8.54 -4.07
N PHE A 52 -2.97 -9.10 -5.19
CA PHE A 52 -3.80 -10.02 -5.97
C PHE A 52 -3.98 -11.36 -5.27
N TRP A 53 -2.89 -11.93 -4.76
CA TRP A 53 -2.97 -13.18 -4.00
C TRP A 53 -3.82 -13.03 -2.75
N PHE A 54 -3.65 -11.92 -2.02
CA PHE A 54 -4.46 -11.61 -0.84
C PHE A 54 -5.96 -11.52 -1.17
N GLN A 55 -6.30 -10.87 -2.29
CA GLN A 55 -7.69 -10.77 -2.76
C GLN A 55 -8.25 -12.15 -3.11
N SER A 56 -7.47 -12.97 -3.84
CA SER A 56 -7.84 -14.32 -4.22
C SER A 56 -8.06 -15.23 -3.01
N MET A 57 -7.18 -15.14 -2.01
CA MET A 57 -7.33 -15.85 -0.73
C MET A 57 -8.65 -15.45 -0.04
N GLY A 58 -8.96 -14.16 0.01
CA GLY A 58 -10.21 -13.67 0.60
C GLY A 58 -11.45 -14.22 -0.09
N ALA A 59 -11.43 -14.28 -1.42
CA ALA A 59 -12.54 -14.85 -2.19
C ALA A 59 -12.67 -16.38 -1.97
N VAL A 60 -11.56 -17.11 -1.89
CA VAL A 60 -11.54 -18.53 -1.52
C VAL A 60 -12.12 -18.75 -0.14
N MET A 61 -11.83 -17.84 0.80
CA MET A 61 -12.38 -17.87 2.16
C MET A 61 -13.88 -17.50 2.22
N GLY A 62 -14.50 -17.11 1.10
CA GLY A 62 -15.94 -16.85 0.99
C GLY A 62 -16.34 -15.38 1.00
N MET A 63 -15.38 -14.46 0.78
CA MET A 63 -15.67 -13.04 0.65
C MET A 63 -15.95 -12.65 -0.81
N ASP A 64 -16.75 -11.60 -0.99
CA ASP A 64 -16.98 -11.02 -2.31
C ASP A 64 -15.72 -10.36 -2.86
N TRP A 65 -15.45 -10.58 -4.17
CA TRP A 65 -14.25 -10.05 -4.83
C TRP A 65 -14.10 -8.54 -4.74
N HIS A 66 -15.19 -7.80 -4.88
CA HIS A 66 -15.22 -6.34 -4.81
C HIS A 66 -15.70 -5.87 -3.44
N SER A 67 -14.93 -6.12 -2.39
CA SER A 67 -15.31 -5.68 -1.04
C SER A 67 -14.13 -5.23 -0.22
N SER A 68 -14.21 -4.05 0.35
CA SER A 68 -13.27 -3.57 1.38
C SER A 68 -13.28 -4.46 2.62
N GLY A 69 -14.39 -5.17 2.85
CA GLY A 69 -14.58 -6.13 3.95
C GLY A 69 -13.61 -7.31 3.90
N ILE A 70 -13.06 -7.65 2.72
CA ILE A 70 -12.04 -8.71 2.58
C ILE A 70 -10.89 -8.49 3.56
N THR A 71 -10.28 -7.32 3.57
CA THR A 71 -9.08 -7.06 4.38
C THR A 71 -9.33 -7.30 5.86
N THR A 72 -10.43 -6.75 6.38
CA THR A 72 -10.77 -6.87 7.81
C THR A 72 -11.14 -8.29 8.19
N SER A 73 -11.88 -8.99 7.32
CA SER A 73 -12.39 -10.33 7.58
C SER A 73 -11.28 -11.38 7.48
N VAL A 74 -10.45 -11.30 6.43
CA VAL A 74 -9.31 -12.21 6.25
C VAL A 74 -8.30 -12.05 7.37
N MET A 75 -7.84 -10.82 7.64
CA MET A 75 -6.85 -10.59 8.68
C MET A 75 -7.37 -10.96 10.07
N GLY A 76 -8.64 -10.66 10.35
CA GLY A 76 -9.29 -11.08 11.59
C GLY A 76 -9.42 -12.58 11.74
N ALA A 77 -9.78 -13.30 10.66
CA ALA A 77 -9.87 -14.75 10.65
C ALA A 77 -8.50 -15.41 10.82
N LEU A 78 -7.50 -14.94 10.07
CA LEU A 78 -6.11 -15.43 10.18
C LEU A 78 -5.56 -15.22 11.58
N LYS A 79 -5.70 -14.02 12.16
CA LYS A 79 -5.21 -13.76 13.53
C LYS A 79 -5.80 -14.73 14.55
N ARG A 80 -7.12 -14.98 14.49
CA ARG A 80 -7.79 -15.91 15.41
C ARG A 80 -7.34 -17.35 15.24
N ALA A 81 -7.01 -17.75 13.99
CA ALA A 81 -6.68 -19.14 13.70
C ALA A 81 -5.19 -19.45 13.83
N VAL A 82 -4.33 -18.52 13.43
CA VAL A 82 -2.86 -18.69 13.40
C VAL A 82 -2.22 -18.45 14.77
N ASN A 83 -2.62 -17.38 15.48
CA ASN A 83 -1.96 -17.00 16.74
C ASN A 83 -1.99 -18.07 17.82
N PRO A 84 -3.07 -18.86 18.02
CA PRO A 84 -3.06 -19.98 18.98
C PRO A 84 -2.03 -21.06 18.65
N LYS A 85 -1.62 -21.15 17.37
CA LYS A 85 -0.64 -22.09 16.84
C LYS A 85 0.68 -21.43 16.40
N ALA A 86 0.89 -20.18 16.79
CA ALA A 86 2.04 -19.38 16.35
C ALA A 86 3.38 -20.04 16.68
N LYS A 87 3.49 -20.73 17.83
CA LYS A 87 4.71 -21.46 18.20
C LYS A 87 5.02 -22.62 17.24
N GLU A 88 3.99 -23.31 16.75
CA GLU A 88 4.14 -24.45 15.82
C GLU A 88 4.42 -23.96 14.39
N LEU A 89 3.72 -22.89 13.97
CA LEU A 89 3.82 -22.34 12.62
C LEU A 89 5.02 -21.41 12.44
N GLY A 90 5.54 -20.84 13.53
CA GLY A 90 6.60 -19.81 13.47
C GLY A 90 6.12 -18.48 12.86
N ILE A 91 4.80 -18.22 12.85
CA ILE A 91 4.18 -16.99 12.34
C ILE A 91 3.24 -16.43 13.38
N TYR A 92 3.29 -15.11 13.57
CA TYR A 92 2.43 -14.37 14.49
C TYR A 92 1.82 -13.14 13.82
N ILE A 93 0.56 -12.84 14.12
CA ILE A 93 -0.18 -11.71 13.53
C ILE A 93 -0.52 -10.71 14.63
N CYS A 94 0.05 -9.51 14.51
CA CYS A 94 -0.15 -8.39 15.43
C CYS A 94 -1.12 -7.36 14.84
N GLY A 95 -1.77 -6.59 15.69
CA GLY A 95 -2.65 -5.51 15.28
C GLY A 95 -4.05 -5.97 14.87
N GLY A 96 -4.64 -5.27 13.89
CA GLY A 96 -5.99 -5.50 13.39
C GLY A 96 -6.80 -4.22 13.19
N LYS A 97 -8.14 -4.32 13.22
CA LYS A 97 -9.06 -3.20 12.98
C LYS A 97 -9.22 -2.29 14.21
N GLY A 98 -9.27 -0.98 13.99
CA GLY A 98 -9.63 0.02 15.01
C GLY A 98 -8.68 0.01 16.22
N LYS A 99 -9.21 -0.21 17.42
CA LYS A 99 -8.39 -0.22 18.65
C LYS A 99 -7.26 -1.25 18.65
N TYR A 100 -7.43 -2.36 17.94
CA TYR A 100 -6.42 -3.42 17.85
C TYR A 100 -5.18 -2.98 17.06
N SER A 101 -5.32 -2.05 16.11
CA SER A 101 -4.16 -1.50 15.38
C SER A 101 -3.17 -0.81 16.35
N ARG A 102 -3.66 -0.21 17.41
CA ARG A 102 -2.83 0.47 18.42
C ARG A 102 -2.11 -0.49 19.37
N GLN A 103 -2.52 -1.76 19.40
CA GLN A 103 -1.89 -2.80 20.22
C GLN A 103 -0.67 -3.43 19.56
N THR A 104 -0.46 -3.16 18.23
CA THR A 104 0.64 -3.75 17.45
C THR A 104 2.01 -3.62 18.14
N PRO A 105 2.42 -2.45 18.67
CA PRO A 105 3.71 -2.34 19.34
C PRO A 105 3.84 -3.25 20.56
N ALA A 106 2.82 -3.30 21.41
CA ALA A 106 2.83 -4.16 22.60
C ALA A 106 2.83 -5.65 22.25
N GLU A 107 2.07 -6.04 21.21
CA GLU A 107 2.04 -7.42 20.71
C GLU A 107 3.39 -7.83 20.11
N LEU A 108 4.10 -6.92 19.42
CA LEU A 108 5.44 -7.16 18.87
C LEU A 108 6.50 -7.27 19.98
N LEU A 109 6.44 -6.43 21.00
CA LEU A 109 7.33 -6.55 22.18
C LEU A 109 7.16 -7.92 22.85
N ALA A 110 5.92 -8.32 23.14
CA ALA A 110 5.62 -9.63 23.73
C ALA A 110 6.00 -10.80 22.79
N PHE A 111 6.02 -10.61 21.48
CA PHE A 111 6.51 -11.60 20.53
C PHE A 111 8.04 -11.70 20.61
N GLY A 112 8.76 -10.58 20.64
CA GLY A 112 10.21 -10.54 20.78
C GLY A 112 10.72 -11.20 22.05
N GLU A 113 10.04 -10.94 23.19
CA GLU A 113 10.36 -11.60 24.46
C GLU A 113 10.29 -13.14 24.38
N ARG A 114 9.41 -13.67 23.54
CA ARG A 114 9.22 -15.13 23.38
C ARG A 114 10.14 -15.77 22.36
N THR A 115 10.57 -15.02 21.37
CA THR A 115 11.31 -15.55 20.21
C THR A 115 12.77 -15.11 20.13
N GLY A 116 13.11 -14.02 20.83
CA GLY A 116 14.44 -13.42 20.80
C GLY A 116 14.70 -12.52 19.58
N VAL A 117 13.67 -12.26 18.74
CA VAL A 117 13.81 -11.31 17.63
C VAL A 117 13.87 -9.87 18.14
N ASP A 118 14.52 -8.99 17.38
CA ASP A 118 14.61 -7.56 17.70
C ASP A 118 13.21 -6.89 17.61
N ALA A 119 12.54 -6.84 18.76
CA ALA A 119 11.20 -6.29 18.86
C ALA A 119 11.17 -4.77 18.67
N ASP A 120 12.20 -4.04 19.08
CA ASP A 120 12.27 -2.59 18.93
C ASP A 120 12.38 -2.21 17.45
N TYR A 121 13.18 -2.96 16.70
CA TYR A 121 13.23 -2.82 15.24
C TYR A 121 11.86 -3.09 14.60
N LEU A 122 11.17 -4.18 14.97
CA LEU A 122 9.85 -4.51 14.46
C LEU A 122 8.81 -3.45 14.81
N VAL A 123 8.85 -2.89 16.01
CA VAL A 123 7.98 -1.77 16.44
C VAL A 123 8.28 -0.52 15.60
N ARG A 124 9.55 -0.23 15.31
CA ARG A 124 9.93 0.87 14.42
C ARG A 124 9.37 0.63 13.02
N CYS A 125 9.51 -0.58 12.45
CA CYS A 125 8.96 -0.95 11.13
C CYS A 125 7.43 -0.75 11.08
N SER A 126 6.73 -1.22 12.11
CA SER A 126 5.27 -1.05 12.24
C SER A 126 4.85 0.42 12.28
N LYS A 127 5.56 1.24 13.05
CA LYS A 127 5.27 2.68 13.14
C LYS A 127 5.56 3.40 11.84
N LEU A 128 6.68 3.09 11.17
CA LEU A 128 7.06 3.72 9.91
C LEU A 128 6.07 3.38 8.80
N SER A 129 5.72 2.10 8.62
CA SER A 129 4.73 1.72 7.60
C SER A 129 3.39 2.43 7.81
N ALA A 130 2.91 2.53 9.06
CA ALA A 130 1.69 3.25 9.36
C ALA A 130 1.81 4.77 9.12
N LYS A 131 2.95 5.37 9.46
CA LYS A 131 3.20 6.79 9.24
C LYS A 131 3.31 7.14 7.76
N VAL A 132 3.97 6.31 6.98
CA VAL A 132 4.08 6.52 5.53
C VAL A 132 2.70 6.53 4.90
N ASP A 133 1.88 5.50 5.13
CA ASP A 133 0.57 5.37 4.49
C ASP A 133 -0.45 6.40 4.98
N ASN A 134 -0.33 6.86 6.21
CA ASN A 134 -1.27 7.84 6.77
C ASN A 134 -0.81 9.29 6.62
N THR A 135 0.49 9.54 6.32
CA THR A 135 1.08 10.88 6.42
C THR A 135 1.90 11.28 5.20
N ALA A 136 2.76 10.40 4.68
CA ALA A 136 3.66 10.71 3.57
C ALA A 136 3.02 10.46 2.20
N VAL A 137 2.09 9.50 2.09
CA VAL A 137 1.20 9.31 0.94
C VAL A 137 -0.11 10.02 1.24
N GLN A 138 -0.34 11.18 0.62
CA GLN A 138 -1.49 12.04 0.95
C GLN A 138 -2.67 11.81 0.00
N ASP A 139 -3.14 10.59 -0.01
CA ASP A 139 -4.24 10.13 -0.86
C ASP A 139 -5.63 10.35 -0.27
N GLY A 140 -5.71 10.89 0.95
CA GLY A 140 -6.97 11.18 1.65
C GLY A 140 -7.62 9.98 2.32
N PHE A 141 -6.94 8.84 2.38
CA PHE A 141 -7.41 7.66 3.11
C PHE A 141 -6.84 7.64 4.53
N GLN A 142 -7.72 7.47 5.52
CA GLN A 142 -7.33 7.33 6.92
C GLN A 142 -7.22 5.87 7.31
N LEU A 143 -6.08 5.46 7.82
CA LEU A 143 -5.85 4.09 8.28
C LEU A 143 -6.78 3.74 9.43
N TYR A 144 -7.51 2.63 9.27
CA TYR A 144 -8.36 2.05 10.32
C TYR A 144 -8.05 0.58 10.61
N LEU A 145 -7.23 -0.04 9.75
CA LEU A 145 -6.70 -1.38 9.94
C LEU A 145 -5.19 -1.36 9.72
N HIS A 146 -4.47 -1.96 10.66
CA HIS A 146 -3.05 -2.22 10.58
C HIS A 146 -2.78 -3.62 11.11
N SER A 147 -2.33 -4.52 10.25
CA SER A 147 -1.95 -5.88 10.59
C SER A 147 -0.49 -6.11 10.22
N PHE A 148 0.29 -6.51 11.20
CA PHE A 148 1.71 -6.81 11.09
C PHE A 148 1.90 -8.31 11.29
N ILE A 149 2.34 -9.01 10.25
CA ILE A 149 2.57 -10.45 10.23
C ILE A 149 4.07 -10.66 10.32
N VAL A 150 4.54 -11.41 11.31
CA VAL A 150 5.96 -11.62 11.56
C VAL A 150 6.29 -13.11 11.72
N SER A 151 7.43 -13.52 11.18
CA SER A 151 8.00 -14.84 11.42
C SER A 151 8.94 -14.84 12.63
N ASP A 152 9.20 -16.02 13.19
CA ASP A 152 10.19 -16.22 14.25
C ASP A 152 11.65 -16.01 13.77
N ALA A 153 11.87 -15.82 12.46
CA ALA A 153 13.13 -15.37 11.87
C ALA A 153 13.26 -13.84 11.79
N GLY A 154 12.20 -13.09 12.10
CA GLY A 154 12.18 -11.63 12.03
C GLY A 154 11.70 -11.04 10.70
N ASP A 155 11.42 -11.88 9.69
CA ASP A 155 10.80 -11.42 8.44
C ASP A 155 9.35 -11.02 8.69
N TRP A 156 8.90 -9.99 7.96
CA TRP A 156 7.56 -9.48 8.19
C TRP A 156 6.86 -9.00 6.92
N THR A 157 5.55 -8.95 7.01
CA THR A 157 4.65 -8.36 6.02
C THR A 157 3.62 -7.49 6.72
N VAL A 158 3.29 -6.33 6.13
CA VAL A 158 2.22 -5.47 6.63
C VAL A 158 1.09 -5.41 5.62
N VAL A 159 -0.13 -5.58 6.12
CA VAL A 159 -1.36 -5.33 5.38
C VAL A 159 -2.14 -4.26 6.13
N GLN A 160 -2.30 -3.12 5.52
CA GLN A 160 -3.03 -1.97 6.07
C GLN A 160 -4.20 -1.61 5.18
N GLN A 161 -5.20 -0.97 5.76
CA GLN A 161 -6.30 -0.41 4.98
C GLN A 161 -6.73 0.93 5.55
N GLY A 162 -6.80 1.91 4.65
CA GLY A 162 -7.40 3.20 4.87
C GLY A 162 -8.80 3.28 4.25
N MET A 163 -9.62 4.20 4.75
CA MET A 163 -10.90 4.55 4.15
C MET A 163 -11.01 6.05 3.93
N SER A 164 -11.75 6.43 2.91
CA SER A 164 -12.08 7.81 2.60
C SER A 164 -13.60 7.99 2.63
N ASP A 165 -14.07 8.83 3.53
CA ASP A 165 -15.49 9.16 3.61
C ASP A 165 -15.97 9.95 2.38
N LYS A 166 -15.06 10.67 1.72
CA LYS A 166 -15.37 11.46 0.52
C LYS A 166 -15.67 10.59 -0.70
N SER A 167 -14.90 9.52 -0.91
CA SER A 167 -15.07 8.61 -2.04
C SER A 167 -15.91 7.38 -1.70
N SER A 168 -16.23 7.14 -0.42
CA SER A 168 -16.89 5.93 0.07
C SER A 168 -16.16 4.64 -0.36
N THR A 169 -14.84 4.71 -0.47
CA THR A 169 -13.98 3.61 -0.87
C THR A 169 -12.87 3.37 0.15
N ALA A 170 -12.22 2.23 0.03
CA ALA A 170 -11.05 1.88 0.81
C ALA A 170 -9.83 1.71 -0.09
N ARG A 171 -8.66 1.84 0.50
CA ARG A 171 -7.37 1.60 -0.13
C ARG A 171 -6.56 0.68 0.76
N ARG A 172 -5.95 -0.36 0.19
CA ARG A 172 -5.15 -1.34 0.90
C ARG A 172 -3.69 -1.22 0.50
N TYR A 173 -2.80 -1.20 1.49
CA TYR A 173 -1.37 -1.07 1.33
C TYR A 173 -0.68 -2.35 1.77
N HIS A 174 0.27 -2.81 0.98
CA HIS A 174 1.03 -4.03 1.22
C HIS A 174 2.52 -3.73 1.28
N TRP A 175 3.18 -4.33 2.27
CA TRP A 175 4.60 -4.19 2.54
C TRP A 175 5.24 -5.55 2.76
N HIS A 176 6.52 -5.67 2.45
CA HIS A 176 7.28 -6.89 2.72
C HIS A 176 8.73 -6.56 3.05
N SER A 177 9.27 -7.15 4.13
CA SER A 177 10.63 -6.89 4.61
C SER A 177 11.71 -7.20 3.57
N ASP A 178 11.59 -8.32 2.86
CA ASP A 178 12.58 -8.76 1.86
C ASP A 178 12.71 -7.81 0.66
N SER A 179 11.63 -7.14 0.29
CA SER A 179 11.64 -6.18 -0.83
C SER A 179 11.94 -4.74 -0.42
N LEU A 180 11.98 -4.46 0.89
CA LEU A 180 12.11 -3.13 1.44
C LEU A 180 13.57 -2.66 1.44
N LYS A 181 13.86 -1.60 0.70
CA LYS A 181 15.17 -0.95 0.69
C LYS A 181 15.18 0.33 1.54
N SER A 182 14.06 1.02 1.60
CA SER A 182 13.85 2.25 2.34
C SER A 182 12.36 2.37 2.66
N PHE A 183 12.01 2.89 3.83
CA PHE A 183 10.61 3.19 4.17
C PHE A 183 10.07 4.42 3.43
N VAL A 184 10.94 5.25 2.91
CA VAL A 184 10.59 6.55 2.32
C VAL A 184 10.93 6.68 0.83
N GLU A 185 11.31 5.58 0.19
CA GLU A 185 11.53 5.50 -1.25
C GLU A 185 10.84 4.27 -1.86
N GLU A 186 9.66 4.46 -2.45
CA GLU A 186 8.86 3.42 -3.11
C GLU A 186 8.73 2.11 -2.29
N PRO A 187 8.30 2.17 -1.03
CA PRO A 187 8.44 1.07 -0.09
C PRO A 187 7.45 -0.08 -0.30
N HIS A 188 6.30 0.19 -0.93
CA HIS A 188 5.20 -0.76 -1.03
C HIS A 188 5.48 -1.88 -2.03
N THR A 189 5.09 -3.10 -1.69
CA THR A 189 4.96 -4.19 -2.66
C THR A 189 3.78 -3.98 -3.59
N GLY A 190 2.72 -3.34 -3.10
CA GLY A 190 1.60 -2.90 -3.89
C GLY A 190 0.57 -2.12 -3.10
N ILE A 191 -0.17 -1.27 -3.81
CA ILE A 191 -1.32 -0.52 -3.26
C ILE A 191 -2.53 -0.83 -4.12
N ALA A 192 -3.59 -1.33 -3.49
CA ALA A 192 -4.85 -1.69 -4.13
C ALA A 192 -5.94 -0.67 -3.78
N GLY A 193 -6.59 -0.11 -4.78
CA GLY A 193 -7.64 0.90 -4.67
C GLY A 193 -7.69 1.79 -5.89
N ILE A 194 -8.68 2.68 -5.93
CA ILE A 194 -8.84 3.65 -7.02
C ILE A 194 -7.60 4.54 -7.09
N ASN A 195 -7.07 4.73 -8.31
CA ASN A 195 -6.02 5.72 -8.55
C ASN A 195 -6.67 7.12 -8.57
N MET A 196 -6.22 7.98 -7.66
CA MET A 196 -6.73 9.35 -7.51
C MET A 196 -6.03 10.36 -8.43
N GLY A 197 -5.06 9.91 -9.23
CA GLY A 197 -4.32 10.72 -10.19
C GLY A 197 -3.25 11.59 -9.52
N THR A 198 -3.66 12.74 -9.00
CA THR A 198 -2.75 13.78 -8.49
C THR A 198 -2.85 13.86 -6.96
N ILE A 199 -1.95 13.21 -6.26
CA ILE A 199 -1.82 13.28 -4.79
C ILE A 199 -0.39 13.63 -4.42
N LEU A 200 -0.20 14.35 -3.33
CA LEU A 200 1.16 14.58 -2.80
C LEU A 200 1.74 13.24 -2.31
N ASN A 201 2.82 12.82 -2.95
CA ASN A 201 3.50 11.57 -2.65
C ASN A 201 4.96 11.82 -2.28
N LEU A 202 5.22 11.84 -1.00
CA LEU A 202 6.56 12.08 -0.47
C LEU A 202 7.45 10.84 -0.42
N VAL A 203 6.96 9.68 -0.87
CA VAL A 203 7.75 8.45 -0.98
C VAL A 203 8.02 8.03 -2.42
N ASP A 204 7.66 8.84 -3.40
CA ASP A 204 8.13 8.67 -4.77
C ASP A 204 9.62 8.99 -4.83
N ARG A 205 10.37 8.27 -5.66
CA ARG A 205 11.80 8.55 -5.89
C ARG A 205 12.06 10.00 -6.30
N LYS A 206 11.13 10.61 -7.02
CA LYS A 206 11.21 12.02 -7.43
C LYS A 206 11.03 13.00 -6.26
N ALA A 207 10.50 12.55 -5.13
CA ALA A 207 10.31 13.38 -3.94
C ALA A 207 11.55 13.44 -3.02
N ILE A 208 12.63 12.75 -3.35
CA ILE A 208 13.87 12.79 -2.57
C ILE A 208 14.37 14.23 -2.36
N PRO A 209 14.40 15.13 -3.38
CA PRO A 209 14.78 16.52 -3.15
C PRO A 209 13.85 17.23 -2.16
N THR A 210 12.54 16.97 -2.21
CA THR A 210 11.57 17.54 -1.27
C THR A 210 11.81 17.03 0.16
N GLN A 211 12.10 15.74 0.33
CA GLN A 211 12.47 15.18 1.65
C GLN A 211 13.71 15.87 2.20
N GLN A 212 14.75 16.06 1.38
CA GLN A 212 15.97 16.77 1.79
C GLN A 212 15.69 18.24 2.16
N GLY A 213 14.87 18.93 1.38
CA GLY A 213 14.46 20.29 1.68
C GLY A 213 13.70 20.40 3.01
N ILE A 214 12.77 19.47 3.27
CA ILE A 214 12.06 19.37 4.56
C ILE A 214 13.08 19.13 5.70
N MET A 215 14.05 18.25 5.50
CA MET A 215 15.11 17.99 6.47
C MET A 215 15.98 19.23 6.74
N ASN A 216 16.29 20.03 5.71
CA ASN A 216 17.03 21.27 5.86
C ASN A 216 16.24 22.27 6.71
N ILE A 217 14.96 22.51 6.36
CA ILE A 217 14.06 23.38 7.13
C ILE A 217 13.96 22.93 8.59
N SER A 218 13.89 21.63 8.85
CA SER A 218 13.80 21.12 10.22
C SER A 218 15.03 21.38 11.10
N LYS A 219 16.16 21.73 10.49
CA LYS A 219 17.42 22.08 11.17
C LYS A 219 17.64 23.58 11.32
N GLU A 220 16.89 24.40 10.57
CA GLU A 220 16.97 25.85 10.64
C GLU A 220 16.29 26.38 11.90
N ASP A 221 16.59 27.65 12.26
CA ASP A 221 15.92 28.33 13.39
C ASP A 221 14.41 28.43 13.10
N PRO A 222 13.55 27.78 13.91
CA PRO A 222 12.11 27.81 13.72
C PRO A 222 11.51 29.21 13.70
N SER A 223 12.06 30.16 14.48
CA SER A 223 11.55 31.53 14.52
C SER A 223 11.74 32.23 13.17
N LYS A 224 12.85 31.95 12.48
CA LYS A 224 13.13 32.50 11.16
C LYS A 224 12.16 31.95 10.13
N ILE A 225 11.99 30.64 10.11
CA ILE A 225 11.04 29.98 9.17
C ILE A 225 9.62 30.49 9.39
N ILE A 226 9.16 30.59 10.65
CA ILE A 226 7.82 31.07 10.97
C ILE A 226 7.63 32.52 10.49
N SER A 227 8.62 33.40 10.65
CA SER A 227 8.54 34.78 10.19
C SER A 227 8.50 34.92 8.66
N GLU A 228 9.10 33.98 7.94
CA GLU A 228 9.09 33.98 6.48
C GLU A 228 7.75 33.47 5.91
N ILE A 229 7.05 32.57 6.60
CA ILE A 229 5.79 31.98 6.13
C ILE A 229 4.73 33.04 5.80
N ASP A 230 4.62 34.10 6.58
CA ASP A 230 3.65 35.17 6.36
C ASP A 230 3.88 35.94 5.04
N HIS A 231 5.06 35.82 4.46
CA HIS A 231 5.52 36.53 3.24
C HIS A 231 5.53 35.59 2.01
N LEU A 232 5.22 34.28 2.17
CA LEU A 232 5.33 33.32 1.09
C LEU A 232 4.20 33.47 0.05
N ILE A 233 4.60 33.45 -1.23
CA ILE A 233 3.68 33.32 -2.36
C ILE A 233 3.52 31.81 -2.64
N MET A 234 2.31 31.31 -2.40
CA MET A 234 2.02 29.88 -2.50
C MET A 234 1.89 29.38 -3.95
N PRO A 235 2.55 28.28 -4.34
CA PRO A 235 2.38 27.67 -5.64
C PRO A 235 0.94 27.21 -5.88
N HIS A 236 0.42 27.41 -7.10
CA HIS A 236 -0.99 27.09 -7.45
C HIS A 236 -1.30 25.59 -7.46
N HIS A 237 -0.31 24.72 -7.54
CA HIS A 237 -0.49 23.27 -7.63
C HIS A 237 -0.63 22.59 -6.26
N HIS A 238 -0.48 23.34 -5.17
CA HIS A 238 -0.76 22.84 -3.83
C HIS A 238 -2.21 23.11 -3.40
N ASP A 239 -2.87 22.12 -2.80
CA ASP A 239 -4.19 22.27 -2.20
C ASP A 239 -4.19 23.15 -0.96
N VAL A 240 -3.02 23.40 -0.37
CA VAL A 240 -2.86 24.24 0.83
C VAL A 240 -2.65 25.69 0.41
N LYS A 241 -3.49 26.57 0.93
CA LYS A 241 -3.32 28.02 0.85
C LYS A 241 -2.60 28.50 2.10
N ALA A 242 -1.89 29.63 2.01
CA ALA A 242 -1.20 30.20 3.16
C ALA A 242 -2.10 30.30 4.43
N LYS A 243 -3.36 30.68 4.26
CA LYS A 243 -4.38 30.77 5.33
C LYS A 243 -4.77 29.42 5.95
N ASP A 244 -4.46 28.30 5.28
CA ASP A 244 -4.81 26.96 5.72
C ASP A 244 -3.68 26.31 6.53
N ILE A 245 -2.51 26.99 6.62
CA ILE A 245 -1.38 26.57 7.43
C ILE A 245 -1.66 26.90 8.89
N ASP A 246 -1.74 25.87 9.73
CA ASP A 246 -1.76 26.05 11.18
C ASP A 246 -0.34 26.36 11.67
N ILE A 247 -0.02 27.65 11.71
CA ILE A 247 1.32 28.17 12.08
C ILE A 247 1.73 27.69 13.47
N LYS A 248 0.78 27.57 14.42
CA LYS A 248 1.10 27.10 15.78
C LYS A 248 1.53 25.65 15.75
N ARG A 249 0.80 24.81 15.02
CA ARG A 249 1.12 23.39 14.90
C ARG A 249 2.39 23.15 14.10
N LEU A 250 2.57 23.88 13.02
CA LEU A 250 3.80 23.84 12.22
C LEU A 250 4.99 24.29 13.06
N GLY A 251 4.87 25.42 13.79
CA GLY A 251 5.90 25.91 14.69
C GLY A 251 6.25 24.89 15.78
N THR A 252 5.26 24.23 16.39
CA THR A 252 5.51 23.19 17.38
C THR A 252 6.35 22.04 16.81
N ILE A 253 6.07 21.62 15.59
CA ILE A 253 6.82 20.53 14.94
C ILE A 253 8.23 21.01 14.52
N LEU A 254 8.37 22.25 14.03
CA LEU A 254 9.68 22.81 13.72
C LEU A 254 10.56 22.90 14.97
N TRP A 255 10.03 23.38 16.10
CA TRP A 255 10.75 23.40 17.36
C TRP A 255 11.13 22.00 17.83
N LEU A 256 10.20 21.05 17.77
CA LEU A 256 10.48 19.65 18.14
C LEU A 256 11.55 19.03 17.23
N ALA A 257 11.49 19.28 15.92
CA ALA A 257 12.50 18.79 14.98
C ALA A 257 13.86 19.43 15.21
N HIS A 258 13.88 20.75 15.47
CA HIS A 258 15.10 21.46 15.82
C HIS A 258 15.75 20.94 17.11
N ASP A 259 14.96 20.65 18.14
CA ASP A 259 15.47 20.14 19.43
C ASP A 259 15.93 18.68 19.33
N THR A 260 15.17 17.82 18.59
CA THR A 260 15.48 16.40 18.49
C THR A 260 16.52 16.06 17.42
N GLN A 261 16.76 16.97 16.47
CA GLN A 261 17.71 16.82 15.36
C GLN A 261 17.59 15.46 14.63
N PRO A 262 16.45 15.16 14.01
CA PRO A 262 16.27 13.91 13.30
C PRO A 262 17.36 13.72 12.24
N LYS A 263 17.94 12.53 12.16
CA LYS A 263 19.07 12.24 11.26
C LYS A 263 18.62 12.14 9.81
N ASP A 264 17.42 11.61 9.61
CA ASP A 264 16.84 11.34 8.29
C ASP A 264 15.32 11.58 8.27
N PHE A 265 14.74 11.44 7.10
CA PHE A 265 13.31 11.66 6.89
C PHE A 265 12.43 10.61 7.60
N GLU A 266 12.95 9.39 7.84
CA GLU A 266 12.24 8.37 8.61
C GLU A 266 12.09 8.79 10.08
N GLU A 267 13.18 9.29 10.70
CA GLU A 267 13.14 9.81 12.07
C GLU A 267 12.23 11.03 12.18
N LEU A 268 12.24 11.91 11.17
CA LEU A 268 11.33 13.06 11.11
C LEU A 268 9.87 12.58 11.09
N LEU A 269 9.53 11.59 10.27
CA LEU A 269 8.17 11.06 10.20
C LEU A 269 7.69 10.50 11.55
N LEU A 270 8.59 9.97 12.36
CA LEU A 270 8.27 9.42 13.67
C LEU A 270 8.06 10.47 14.77
N LEU A 271 8.33 11.75 14.50
CA LEU A 271 8.09 12.82 15.46
C LEU A 271 6.64 12.82 15.94
N GLN A 272 6.48 12.97 17.25
CA GLN A 272 5.17 13.02 17.86
C GLN A 272 4.40 14.26 17.38
N GLY A 273 3.16 14.07 16.95
CA GLY A 273 2.33 15.17 16.46
C GLY A 273 2.51 15.52 14.98
N LEU A 274 3.55 15.04 14.30
CA LEU A 274 3.67 15.18 12.85
C LEU A 274 2.55 14.40 12.15
N GLY A 275 1.66 15.12 11.51
CA GLY A 275 0.54 14.57 10.75
C GLY A 275 0.56 15.03 9.28
N PRO A 276 -0.39 14.53 8.45
CA PRO A 276 -0.38 14.80 7.00
C PRO A 276 -0.43 16.30 6.67
N ARG A 277 -1.28 17.08 7.33
CA ARG A 277 -1.36 18.53 7.11
C ARG A 277 -0.06 19.27 7.41
N THR A 278 0.59 18.94 8.51
CA THR A 278 1.86 19.57 8.88
C THR A 278 2.97 19.17 7.92
N LEU A 279 3.02 17.91 7.51
CA LEU A 279 4.00 17.44 6.54
C LEU A 279 3.78 18.08 5.16
N GLN A 280 2.52 18.26 4.74
CA GLN A 280 2.16 19.00 3.54
C GLN A 280 2.63 20.45 3.62
N SER A 281 2.44 21.10 4.76
CA SER A 281 2.95 22.47 4.99
C SER A 281 4.47 22.55 4.92
N LEU A 282 5.18 21.57 5.51
CA LEU A 282 6.65 21.48 5.40
C LEU A 282 7.11 21.31 3.95
N ALA A 283 6.45 20.45 3.17
CA ALA A 283 6.76 20.26 1.76
C ALA A 283 6.57 21.57 0.97
N LEU A 284 5.47 22.28 1.22
CA LEU A 284 5.17 23.55 0.59
C LEU A 284 6.20 24.62 0.93
N VAL A 285 6.55 24.77 2.22
CA VAL A 285 7.57 25.72 2.67
C VAL A 285 8.93 25.36 2.05
N SER A 286 9.27 24.08 1.98
CA SER A 286 10.49 23.59 1.32
C SER A 286 10.53 23.94 -0.17
N GLU A 287 9.41 23.82 -0.86
CA GLU A 287 9.33 24.17 -2.28
C GLU A 287 9.56 25.68 -2.49
N VAL A 288 9.00 26.52 -1.64
CA VAL A 288 9.11 27.97 -1.79
C VAL A 288 10.49 28.48 -1.36
N ILE A 289 11.05 27.98 -0.24
CA ILE A 289 12.33 28.46 0.30
C ILE A 289 13.51 27.83 -0.45
N HIS A 290 13.47 26.53 -0.73
CA HIS A 290 14.60 25.80 -1.31
C HIS A 290 14.42 25.43 -2.80
N GLY A 291 13.27 25.76 -3.40
CA GLY A 291 12.97 25.43 -4.79
C GLY A 291 12.86 23.90 -5.05
N THR A 292 12.54 23.11 -4.04
CA THR A 292 12.45 21.64 -4.15
C THR A 292 11.06 21.23 -4.62
N PRO A 293 10.87 20.78 -5.87
CA PRO A 293 9.55 20.54 -6.42
C PRO A 293 8.84 19.38 -5.74
N SER A 294 7.62 19.60 -5.29
CA SER A 294 6.77 18.56 -4.73
C SER A 294 6.35 17.54 -5.79
N CYS A 295 6.27 16.27 -5.42
CA CYS A 295 5.88 15.18 -6.30
C CYS A 295 4.40 14.85 -6.14
N PHE A 296 3.64 14.95 -7.22
CA PHE A 296 2.20 14.66 -7.27
C PHE A 296 1.95 13.44 -8.14
N THR A 297 1.98 12.26 -7.54
CA THR A 297 1.76 10.98 -8.22
C THR A 297 0.98 10.04 -7.30
N ASP A 298 0.04 9.28 -7.84
CA ASP A 298 -0.62 8.25 -7.05
C ASP A 298 0.13 6.90 -7.22
N PRO A 299 0.65 6.32 -6.14
CA PRO A 299 1.33 5.03 -6.18
C PRO A 299 0.37 3.83 -6.32
N ALA A 300 -0.95 4.01 -6.27
CA ALA A 300 -1.92 2.93 -6.43
C ALA A 300 -1.88 2.38 -7.86
N ARG A 301 -1.50 1.11 -8.01
CA ARG A 301 -1.20 0.47 -9.30
C ARG A 301 -1.84 -0.90 -9.47
N PHE A 302 -2.82 -1.27 -8.66
CA PHE A 302 -3.49 -2.55 -8.77
C PHE A 302 -4.92 -2.41 -9.27
N SER A 303 -5.23 -3.10 -10.38
CA SER A 303 -6.59 -3.35 -10.84
C SER A 303 -6.87 -4.84 -10.80
N PHE A 304 -8.01 -5.22 -10.24
CA PHE A 304 -8.54 -6.58 -10.35
C PHE A 304 -9.65 -6.66 -11.41
N ALA A 305 -9.93 -5.55 -12.10
CA ALA A 305 -10.84 -5.53 -13.22
C ALA A 305 -10.09 -5.82 -14.52
N HIS A 306 -10.47 -6.89 -15.21
CA HIS A 306 -10.10 -7.10 -16.60
C HIS A 306 -10.96 -6.17 -17.46
N GLY A 307 -10.32 -5.34 -18.28
CA GLY A 307 -11.00 -4.45 -19.19
C GLY A 307 -11.51 -3.21 -18.46
N GLY A 308 -10.66 -2.20 -18.38
CA GLY A 308 -10.91 -1.02 -17.61
C GLY A 308 -12.09 -0.22 -18.07
N LYS A 309 -13.06 -0.13 -17.19
CA LYS A 309 -14.12 0.85 -17.26
C LYS A 309 -13.56 2.27 -17.18
N ASP A 310 -12.34 2.42 -16.67
CA ASP A 310 -11.68 3.68 -16.34
C ASP A 310 -10.44 4.01 -17.19
N GLY A 311 -10.26 3.33 -18.33
CA GLY A 311 -9.24 3.68 -19.32
C GLY A 311 -7.78 3.37 -18.95
N HIS A 312 -7.52 2.67 -17.82
CA HIS A 312 -6.17 2.35 -17.33
C HIS A 312 -6.01 0.90 -16.85
N PRO A 313 -6.36 -0.11 -17.64
CA PRO A 313 -6.12 -1.47 -17.23
C PRO A 313 -4.71 -1.89 -17.65
N PHE A 314 -3.86 -2.16 -16.66
CA PHE A 314 -2.84 -3.15 -16.86
C PHE A 314 -3.50 -4.52 -16.72
N PRO A 315 -3.54 -5.34 -17.77
CA PRO A 315 -3.95 -6.71 -17.59
C PRO A 315 -2.96 -7.36 -16.62
N VAL A 316 -3.45 -7.88 -15.51
CA VAL A 316 -2.64 -8.80 -14.71
C VAL A 316 -2.31 -9.96 -15.65
N PRO A 317 -1.03 -10.29 -15.90
CA PRO A 317 -0.69 -11.36 -16.80
C PRO A 317 -1.43 -12.64 -16.38
N THR A 318 -2.13 -13.29 -17.29
CA THR A 318 -2.89 -14.52 -17.00
C THR A 318 -2.04 -15.56 -16.27
N ARG A 319 -0.75 -15.65 -16.59
CA ARG A 319 0.21 -16.49 -15.88
C ARG A 319 0.24 -16.23 -14.36
N VAL A 320 0.05 -15.00 -13.91
CA VAL A 320 0.04 -14.67 -12.47
C VAL A 320 -1.25 -15.14 -11.83
N TYR A 321 -2.37 -15.04 -12.55
CA TYR A 321 -3.64 -15.63 -12.12
C TYR A 321 -3.52 -17.13 -12.00
N ASP A 322 -3.02 -17.79 -13.05
CA ASP A 322 -2.86 -19.25 -13.10
C ASP A 322 -1.97 -19.76 -11.99
N GLU A 323 -0.83 -19.09 -11.75
CA GLU A 323 0.07 -19.41 -10.65
C GLU A 323 -0.60 -19.22 -9.28
N THR A 324 -1.33 -18.12 -9.09
CA THR A 324 -2.04 -17.83 -7.83
C THR A 324 -3.14 -18.86 -7.58
N ILE A 325 -3.94 -19.17 -8.58
CA ILE A 325 -5.00 -20.17 -8.51
C ILE A 325 -4.41 -21.55 -8.22
N SER A 326 -3.34 -21.94 -8.92
CA SER A 326 -2.67 -23.22 -8.72
C SER A 326 -2.12 -23.37 -7.29
N VAL A 327 -1.47 -22.36 -6.74
CA VAL A 327 -0.96 -22.40 -5.36
C VAL A 327 -2.08 -22.52 -4.35
N LEU A 328 -3.17 -21.73 -4.52
CA LEU A 328 -4.33 -21.81 -3.64
C LEU A 328 -5.06 -23.15 -3.75
N GLN A 329 -5.23 -23.68 -4.98
CA GLN A 329 -5.86 -24.97 -5.20
C GLN A 329 -5.07 -26.10 -4.54
N ASN A 330 -3.75 -26.15 -4.75
CA ASN A 330 -2.87 -27.12 -4.11
C ASN A 330 -2.94 -27.03 -2.58
N ALA A 331 -2.92 -25.82 -2.02
CA ALA A 331 -3.04 -25.62 -0.58
C ALA A 331 -4.38 -26.10 -0.02
N VAL A 332 -5.48 -25.87 -0.74
CA VAL A 332 -6.82 -26.35 -0.36
C VAL A 332 -6.92 -27.87 -0.45
N GLU A 333 -6.43 -28.48 -1.54
CA GLU A 333 -6.49 -29.93 -1.74
C GLU A 333 -5.71 -30.71 -0.69
N ARG A 334 -4.54 -30.19 -0.28
CA ARG A 334 -3.66 -30.80 0.72
C ARG A 334 -4.04 -30.49 2.16
N SER A 335 -4.92 -29.52 2.37
CA SER A 335 -5.38 -29.13 3.71
C SER A 335 -6.17 -30.29 4.38
N LYS A 336 -6.13 -30.31 5.73
CA LYS A 336 -6.90 -31.24 6.57
C LYS A 336 -8.40 -30.87 6.68
N LEU A 337 -8.95 -30.16 5.70
CA LEU A 337 -10.35 -29.76 5.68
C LEU A 337 -11.28 -30.91 5.28
N GLY A 338 -12.52 -30.84 5.73
CA GLY A 338 -13.56 -31.75 5.27
C GLY A 338 -13.87 -31.57 3.77
N ASN A 339 -14.34 -32.64 3.10
CA ASN A 339 -14.63 -32.64 1.66
C ASN A 339 -15.58 -31.51 1.24
N THR A 340 -16.57 -31.15 2.05
CA THR A 340 -17.54 -30.10 1.73
C THR A 340 -16.86 -28.71 1.70
N ASP A 341 -15.98 -28.42 2.64
CA ASP A 341 -15.27 -27.14 2.72
C ASP A 341 -14.24 -27.01 1.58
N LYS A 342 -13.55 -28.11 1.23
CA LYS A 342 -12.68 -28.18 0.05
C LYS A 342 -13.45 -27.91 -1.25
N GLN A 343 -14.59 -28.56 -1.45
CA GLN A 343 -15.41 -28.36 -2.63
C GLN A 343 -15.91 -26.91 -2.75
N GLN A 344 -16.32 -26.29 -1.65
CA GLN A 344 -16.74 -24.88 -1.66
C GLN A 344 -15.58 -23.94 -2.00
N ALA A 345 -14.38 -24.19 -1.44
CA ALA A 345 -13.18 -23.41 -1.75
C ALA A 345 -12.76 -23.56 -3.22
N ILE A 346 -12.78 -24.79 -3.76
CA ILE A 346 -12.48 -25.06 -5.17
C ILE A 346 -13.52 -24.38 -6.09
N LYS A 347 -14.81 -24.43 -5.73
CA LYS A 347 -15.87 -23.71 -6.49
C LYS A 347 -15.64 -22.21 -6.48
N ALA A 348 -15.20 -21.62 -5.35
CA ALA A 348 -14.86 -20.21 -5.27
C ALA A 348 -13.66 -19.85 -6.16
N LEU A 349 -12.60 -20.68 -6.16
CA LEU A 349 -11.45 -20.53 -7.07
C LEU A 349 -11.87 -20.63 -8.54
N THR A 350 -12.68 -21.61 -8.90
CA THR A 350 -13.21 -21.78 -10.26
C THR A 350 -14.03 -20.56 -10.69
N LYS A 351 -14.85 -20.00 -9.77
CA LYS A 351 -15.61 -18.78 -10.05
C LYS A 351 -14.69 -17.58 -10.33
N ILE A 352 -13.58 -17.46 -9.59
CA ILE A 352 -12.58 -16.41 -9.81
C ILE A 352 -11.91 -16.60 -11.18
N ALA A 353 -11.49 -17.81 -11.51
CA ALA A 353 -10.91 -18.14 -12.80
C ALA A 353 -11.86 -17.80 -13.95
N LEU A 354 -13.13 -18.26 -13.86
CA LEU A 354 -14.16 -17.98 -14.86
C LEU A 354 -14.47 -16.47 -14.96
N GLN A 355 -14.42 -15.75 -13.86
CA GLN A 355 -14.63 -14.30 -13.84
C GLN A 355 -13.44 -13.56 -14.47
N ALA A 356 -12.23 -14.04 -14.22
CA ALA A 356 -11.01 -13.55 -14.85
C ALA A 356 -10.99 -13.83 -16.37
N GLU A 357 -11.55 -14.99 -16.79
CA GLU A 357 -11.62 -15.37 -18.20
C GLU A 357 -12.79 -14.72 -18.96
N LYS A 358 -13.92 -14.48 -18.28
CA LYS A 358 -15.17 -14.01 -18.91
C LYS A 358 -15.02 -12.69 -19.65
N ASP A 359 -14.18 -11.79 -19.13
CA ASP A 359 -13.94 -10.47 -19.70
C ASP A 359 -12.63 -10.45 -20.53
N PHE A 360 -11.98 -11.60 -20.65
CA PHE A 360 -10.75 -11.75 -21.40
C PHE A 360 -11.05 -12.30 -22.81
N ILE A 361 -11.03 -11.41 -23.78
CA ILE A 361 -10.93 -11.80 -25.18
C ILE A 361 -9.42 -11.86 -25.49
N PRO A 362 -8.86 -13.04 -25.74
CA PRO A 362 -7.46 -13.16 -26.14
C PRO A 362 -7.25 -12.33 -27.39
N GLN A 363 -6.57 -11.20 -27.25
CA GLN A 363 -6.20 -10.35 -28.37
C GLN A 363 -4.70 -10.49 -28.56
N ASP A 364 -4.29 -10.72 -29.78
CA ASP A 364 -2.87 -10.81 -30.17
C ASP A 364 -2.23 -9.42 -30.29
N ASN A 365 -2.60 -8.52 -29.37
CA ASN A 365 -2.18 -7.11 -29.39
C ASN A 365 -1.43 -6.68 -28.13
N VAL A 366 -0.89 -7.64 -27.35
CA VAL A 366 -0.15 -7.36 -26.10
C VAL A 366 1.01 -6.39 -26.36
N GLU A 367 1.72 -6.54 -27.47
CA GLU A 367 2.81 -5.62 -27.86
C GLU A 367 2.29 -4.21 -28.13
N GLN A 368 1.14 -4.08 -28.80
CA GLN A 368 0.51 -2.78 -29.06
C GLN A 368 0.00 -2.12 -27.77
N LEU A 369 -0.51 -2.91 -26.81
CA LEU A 369 -0.90 -2.41 -25.49
C LEU A 369 0.31 -1.95 -24.69
N ILE A 370 1.41 -2.70 -24.73
CA ILE A 370 2.68 -2.33 -24.10
C ILE A 370 3.22 -1.04 -24.72
N GLU A 371 3.16 -0.91 -26.03
CA GLU A 371 3.64 0.27 -26.75
C GLU A 371 2.73 1.49 -26.49
N LYS A 372 1.42 1.31 -26.48
CA LYS A 372 0.46 2.35 -26.10
C LYS A 372 0.70 2.82 -24.65
N GLU A 373 0.91 1.90 -23.75
CA GLU A 373 1.21 2.23 -22.37
C GLU A 373 2.57 2.94 -22.23
N ARG A 374 3.58 2.47 -22.92
CA ARG A 374 4.89 3.15 -22.98
C ARG A 374 4.75 4.59 -23.48
N ASN A 375 3.86 4.83 -24.45
CA ASN A 375 3.58 6.15 -25.01
C ASN A 375 2.68 7.03 -24.11
N ASP A 376 1.79 6.43 -23.33
CA ASP A 376 0.80 7.15 -22.52
C ASP A 376 1.16 7.23 -21.03
N SER A 377 2.07 6.40 -20.54
CA SER A 377 2.42 6.30 -19.11
C SER A 377 3.00 7.60 -18.52
N TRP A 378 3.57 8.47 -19.34
CA TRP A 378 3.99 9.80 -18.89
C TRP A 378 2.81 10.66 -18.41
N LYS A 379 1.58 10.40 -18.89
CA LYS A 379 0.36 11.07 -18.43
C LYS A 379 -0.03 10.67 -17.00
N TYR A 380 0.48 9.53 -16.53
CA TYR A 380 0.08 8.88 -15.28
C TYR A 380 1.22 8.72 -14.27
N GLY A 381 2.21 9.61 -14.31
CA GLY A 381 3.35 9.55 -13.40
C GLY A 381 4.58 8.83 -13.95
N GLY A 382 4.57 8.46 -15.22
CA GLY A 382 5.77 8.20 -15.99
C GLY A 382 6.52 6.92 -15.71
N LYS A 383 5.91 5.88 -15.13
CA LYS A 383 6.58 4.58 -14.97
C LYS A 383 5.85 3.48 -15.73
N THR A 384 6.57 2.85 -16.66
CA THR A 384 6.12 1.64 -17.35
C THR A 384 6.76 0.39 -16.74
N VAL A 385 6.30 -0.79 -17.15
CA VAL A 385 6.93 -2.09 -16.85
C VAL A 385 8.42 -2.11 -17.26
N PHE A 386 8.82 -1.25 -18.19
CA PHE A 386 10.17 -1.15 -18.75
C PHE A 386 10.98 0.07 -18.28
N GLY A 387 10.49 0.85 -17.32
CA GLY A 387 11.16 2.03 -16.79
C GLY A 387 10.39 3.33 -16.97
N ASP A 388 11.09 4.46 -16.85
CA ASP A 388 10.48 5.79 -16.95
C ASP A 388 9.94 6.08 -18.36
N ALA A 389 8.70 6.57 -18.44
CA ALA A 389 8.12 7.00 -19.68
C ALA A 389 8.74 8.33 -20.14
N LYS A 390 9.14 8.37 -21.39
CA LYS A 390 9.61 9.62 -21.99
C LYS A 390 8.38 10.40 -22.50
N PRO A 391 8.27 11.72 -22.19
CA PRO A 391 7.24 12.54 -22.80
C PRO A 391 7.36 12.46 -24.34
N PRO A 392 6.23 12.51 -25.08
CA PRO A 392 6.28 12.48 -26.53
C PRO A 392 7.14 13.65 -27.01
N GLN A 393 8.09 13.35 -27.91
CA GLN A 393 8.86 14.40 -28.55
C GLN A 393 7.87 15.29 -29.31
N LYS A 394 7.84 16.58 -28.98
CA LYS A 394 7.07 17.56 -29.75
C LYS A 394 7.55 17.47 -31.19
N ILE A 395 6.71 16.92 -32.05
CA ILE A 395 6.94 16.99 -33.49
C ILE A 395 7.03 18.48 -33.83
N LYS A 396 8.23 18.98 -34.14
CA LYS A 396 8.38 20.32 -34.67
C LYS A 396 7.57 20.31 -35.97
N LYS A 397 6.40 20.98 -35.95
CA LYS A 397 5.70 21.29 -37.21
C LYS A 397 6.69 22.07 -38.04
N ASN A 398 7.24 21.44 -39.05
CA ASN A 398 7.98 22.13 -40.08
C ASN A 398 7.06 23.24 -40.59
N LYS A 399 7.42 24.49 -40.32
CA LYS A 399 6.83 25.61 -41.03
C LYS A 399 7.13 25.38 -42.51
N GLN A 400 6.16 24.86 -43.25
CA GLN A 400 6.20 24.94 -44.70
C GLN A 400 6.31 26.43 -45.00
N LEU A 401 7.47 26.83 -45.46
CA LEU A 401 7.67 28.11 -46.16
C LEU A 401 6.67 28.13 -47.30
N LYS A 402 5.65 28.97 -47.19
CA LYS A 402 4.86 29.37 -48.36
C LYS A 402 5.82 30.12 -49.24
N LEU A 403 6.31 29.47 -50.29
CA LEU A 403 6.81 30.11 -51.48
C LEU A 403 5.58 30.53 -52.32
N PHE A 404 5.49 31.83 -52.54
CA PHE A 404 4.54 32.67 -53.26
C PHE A 404 3.45 33.27 -52.41
#